data_9203ffb987e562bbe62e62b59a6149e7
#
_entry.id   9203ffb987e562bbe62e62b59a6149e7
#
_cell.length_a   1.000
_cell.length_b   1.000
_cell.length_c   1.000
_cell.angle_alpha   90.00
_cell.angle_beta   90.00
_cell.angle_gamma   90.00
#
_symmetry.space_group_name_H-M   'P 1'
#
loop_
_entity.id
_entity.type
_entity.pdbx_description
1 polymer ?
#
loop_
_entity_poly.entity_id
_entity_poly.type
_entity_poly.pdbx_seq_one_letter_code
_entity_poly.pdbx_strand_id
1 'polypeptide(L)'
;IKYLHDFDFMFQPSINQQEILTLKSMHFLEDSINICFLGNSGVGKTHLAISLGIEACKQNIKTRFYTFKELIDLLTVSDSKGIINKTLKQLSRIELLIIDEIGYTPITKEQADLFYQLMSLRYEWKSTIITTNIPFSSWGESFSNKIVSAAII
;
A
#
# COMPACT_ATOMS: atom_id res chain seq x y z
N ILE A 1 10.76 -11.59 -10.35
CA ILE A 1 11.01 -10.22 -9.86
C ILE A 1 10.55 -9.23 -10.93
N LYS A 2 9.81 -8.21 -10.50
CA LYS A 2 9.25 -7.21 -11.40
C LYS A 2 9.88 -5.85 -11.12
N TYR A 3 10.60 -5.34 -12.10
CA TYR A 3 11.23 -4.02 -12.01
C TYR A 3 10.37 -2.98 -12.74
N LEU A 4 10.49 -1.73 -12.35
CA LEU A 4 9.72 -0.64 -12.97
C LEU A 4 9.99 -0.53 -14.47
N HIS A 5 11.24 -0.69 -14.91
CA HIS A 5 11.59 -0.64 -16.33
C HIS A 5 11.04 -1.80 -17.14
N ASP A 6 10.60 -2.89 -16.48
CA ASP A 6 9.99 -4.04 -17.17
C ASP A 6 8.49 -3.84 -17.41
N PHE A 7 7.89 -2.80 -16.86
CA PHE A 7 6.48 -2.52 -17.05
C PHE A 7 6.22 -2.01 -18.47
N ASP A 8 5.26 -2.62 -19.14
CA ASP A 8 4.94 -2.26 -20.51
C ASP A 8 3.84 -1.18 -20.55
N PHE A 9 4.27 0.08 -20.63
CA PHE A 9 3.36 1.22 -20.69
C PHE A 9 2.52 1.25 -21.98
N MET A 10 2.94 0.52 -23.03
CA MET A 10 2.20 0.44 -24.29
C MET A 10 0.87 -0.31 -24.11
N PHE A 11 0.85 -1.30 -23.23
CA PHE A 11 -0.36 -2.08 -22.95
C PHE A 11 -1.24 -1.45 -21.87
N GLN A 12 -0.78 -0.41 -21.19
CA GLN A 12 -1.51 0.24 -20.11
C GLN A 12 -1.56 1.76 -20.36
N PRO A 13 -2.24 2.19 -21.44
CA PRO A 13 -2.21 3.61 -21.82
C PRO A 13 -2.93 4.53 -20.83
N SER A 14 -3.75 3.99 -19.93
CA SER A 14 -4.40 4.77 -18.88
C SER A 14 -3.45 5.19 -17.77
N ILE A 15 -2.24 4.60 -17.69
CA ILE A 15 -1.26 4.92 -16.66
C ILE A 15 -0.34 6.01 -17.18
N ASN A 16 -0.21 7.10 -16.41
CA ASN A 16 0.68 8.19 -16.74
C ASN A 16 2.13 7.80 -16.45
N GLN A 17 2.89 7.54 -17.51
CA GLN A 17 4.30 7.12 -17.41
C GLN A 17 5.14 8.15 -16.65
N GLN A 18 4.90 9.43 -16.86
CA GLN A 18 5.67 10.50 -16.25
C GLN A 18 5.49 10.51 -14.73
N GLU A 19 4.25 10.35 -14.26
CA GLU A 19 3.97 10.24 -12.82
C GLU A 19 4.64 9.02 -12.19
N ILE A 20 4.56 7.87 -12.85
CA ILE A 20 5.17 6.63 -12.37
C ILE A 20 6.69 6.79 -12.25
N LEU A 21 7.33 7.34 -13.27
CA LEU A 21 8.79 7.55 -13.25
C LEU A 21 9.20 8.57 -12.18
N THR A 22 8.36 9.57 -11.91
CA THR A 22 8.61 10.53 -10.83
C THR A 22 8.59 9.84 -9.47
N LEU A 23 7.72 8.87 -9.26
CA LEU A 23 7.67 8.11 -8.00
C LEU A 23 8.95 7.31 -7.75
N LYS A 24 9.68 6.95 -8.80
CA LYS A 24 10.95 6.22 -8.69
C LYS A 24 12.00 7.00 -7.89
N SER A 25 11.91 8.32 -7.83
CA SER A 25 12.81 9.14 -7.02
C SER A 25 12.64 8.92 -5.52
N MET A 26 11.50 8.38 -5.08
CA MET A 26 11.15 8.17 -3.67
C MET A 26 10.99 9.45 -2.86
N HIS A 27 10.87 10.61 -3.50
CA HIS A 27 10.67 11.87 -2.79
C HIS A 27 9.34 11.92 -2.02
N PHE A 28 8.34 11.13 -2.45
CA PHE A 28 7.07 11.05 -1.74
C PHE A 28 7.23 10.58 -0.28
N LEU A 29 8.31 9.87 0.02
CA LEU A 29 8.60 9.41 1.38
C LEU A 29 8.92 10.56 2.33
N GLU A 30 9.53 11.62 1.82
CA GLU A 30 9.91 12.79 2.63
C GLU A 30 8.67 13.48 3.20
N ASP A 31 7.59 13.49 2.45
CA ASP A 31 6.33 14.12 2.87
C ASP A 31 5.33 13.11 3.45
N SER A 32 5.74 11.87 3.62
CA SER A 32 4.90 10.77 4.12
C SER A 32 3.59 10.63 3.34
N ILE A 33 3.69 10.74 2.01
CA ILE A 33 2.54 10.63 1.10
C ILE A 33 2.22 9.17 0.86
N ASN A 34 0.94 8.81 0.97
CA ASN A 34 0.46 7.49 0.58
C ASN A 34 0.09 7.48 -0.90
N ILE A 35 0.30 6.33 -1.54
CA ILE A 35 0.00 6.16 -2.97
C ILE A 35 -0.98 5.02 -3.11
N CYS A 36 -2.01 5.23 -3.92
CA CYS A 36 -2.99 4.19 -4.22
C CYS A 36 -3.07 3.96 -5.72
N PHE A 37 -2.82 2.73 -6.13
CA PHE A 37 -3.09 2.29 -7.49
C PHE A 37 -4.49 1.69 -7.52
N LEU A 38 -5.42 2.40 -8.13
CA LEU A 38 -6.81 2.01 -8.23
C LEU A 38 -7.13 1.60 -9.67
N GLY A 39 -7.81 0.48 -9.83
CA GLY A 39 -8.23 0.05 -11.16
C GLY A 39 -8.64 -1.42 -11.17
N ASN A 40 -9.17 -1.84 -12.30
CA ASN A 40 -9.55 -3.23 -12.52
C ASN A 40 -8.33 -4.15 -12.56
N SER A 41 -8.57 -5.44 -12.32
CA SER A 41 -7.54 -6.46 -12.47
C SER A 41 -6.94 -6.40 -13.87
N GLY A 42 -5.64 -6.63 -13.98
CA GLY A 42 -4.95 -6.68 -15.26
C GLY A 42 -4.37 -5.35 -15.75
N VAL A 43 -4.56 -4.26 -15.01
CA VAL A 43 -3.93 -2.96 -15.38
C VAL A 43 -2.50 -2.83 -14.88
N GLY A 44 -1.94 -3.85 -14.23
CA GLY A 44 -0.53 -3.85 -13.82
C GLY A 44 -0.25 -3.20 -12.47
N LYS A 45 -1.25 -3.04 -11.61
CA LYS A 45 -1.09 -2.41 -10.29
C LYS A 45 -0.03 -3.10 -9.42
N THR A 46 -0.13 -4.42 -9.34
CA THR A 46 0.82 -5.22 -8.54
C THR A 46 2.24 -5.07 -9.09
N HIS A 47 2.40 -5.10 -10.41
CA HIS A 47 3.70 -4.91 -11.04
C HIS A 47 4.31 -3.56 -10.63
N LEU A 48 3.52 -2.48 -10.71
CA LEU A 48 3.98 -1.14 -10.33
C LEU A 48 4.37 -1.08 -8.85
N ALA A 49 3.54 -1.63 -7.98
CA ALA A 49 3.80 -1.61 -6.55
C ALA A 49 5.11 -2.37 -6.21
N ILE A 50 5.28 -3.55 -6.78
CA ILE A 50 6.50 -4.35 -6.57
C ILE A 50 7.72 -3.62 -7.12
N SER A 51 7.60 -3.01 -8.30
CA SER A 51 8.71 -2.28 -8.92
C SER A 51 9.17 -1.12 -8.06
N LEU A 52 8.24 -0.37 -7.48
CA LEU A 52 8.56 0.73 -6.56
C LEU A 52 9.21 0.20 -5.28
N GLY A 53 8.74 -0.93 -4.76
CA GLY A 53 9.34 -1.57 -3.61
C GLY A 53 10.79 -1.97 -3.86
N ILE A 54 11.09 -2.51 -5.04
CA ILE A 54 12.45 -2.87 -5.42
C ILE A 54 13.34 -1.62 -5.51
N GLU A 55 12.84 -0.54 -6.11
CA GLU A 55 13.58 0.72 -6.18
C GLU A 55 13.86 1.27 -4.77
N ALA A 56 12.89 1.19 -3.85
CA ALA A 56 13.09 1.60 -2.47
C ALA A 56 14.20 0.78 -1.80
N CYS A 57 14.18 -0.53 -1.97
CA CYS A 57 15.22 -1.40 -1.42
C CYS A 57 16.61 -1.05 -1.97
N LYS A 58 16.71 -0.71 -3.26
CA LYS A 58 17.97 -0.27 -3.86
C LYS A 58 18.52 1.01 -3.23
N GLN A 59 17.63 1.83 -2.67
CA GLN A 59 17.99 3.08 -1.99
C GLN A 59 18.10 2.91 -0.47
N ASN A 60 18.18 1.66 0.00
CA ASN A 60 18.31 1.32 1.42
C ASN A 60 17.13 1.80 2.28
N ILE A 61 15.95 1.90 1.70
CA ILE A 61 14.73 2.25 2.40
C ILE A 61 14.12 0.97 2.97
N LYS A 62 13.82 0.94 4.28
CA LYS A 62 13.21 -0.22 4.91
C LYS A 62 11.81 -0.43 4.34
N THR A 63 11.62 -1.52 3.60
CA THR A 63 10.42 -1.80 2.83
C THR A 63 9.88 -3.18 3.16
N ARG A 64 8.55 -3.31 3.26
CA ARG A 64 7.88 -4.59 3.42
C ARG A 64 6.70 -4.65 2.46
N PHE A 65 6.47 -5.84 1.94
CA PHE A 65 5.35 -6.14 1.05
C PHE A 65 4.46 -7.20 1.68
N TYR A 66 3.16 -6.93 1.69
CA TYR A 66 2.13 -7.90 2.08
C TYR A 66 1.00 -7.85 1.07
N THR A 67 0.39 -8.99 0.77
CA THR A 67 -0.98 -8.95 0.25
C THR A 67 -1.89 -8.53 1.40
N PHE A 68 -3.03 -7.96 1.08
CA PHE A 68 -3.99 -7.57 2.12
C PHE A 68 -4.38 -8.77 2.99
N LYS A 69 -4.57 -9.94 2.37
CA LYS A 69 -4.90 -11.16 3.10
C LYS A 69 -3.81 -11.53 4.09
N GLU A 70 -2.55 -11.51 3.66
CA GLU A 70 -1.41 -11.82 4.54
C GLU A 70 -1.33 -10.84 5.72
N LEU A 71 -1.55 -9.56 5.44
CA LEU A 71 -1.52 -8.54 6.50
C LEU A 71 -2.64 -8.74 7.51
N ILE A 72 -3.86 -8.99 7.03
CA ILE A 72 -5.01 -9.22 7.91
C ILE A 72 -4.80 -10.48 8.74
N ASP A 73 -4.26 -11.55 8.15
CA ASP A 73 -3.94 -12.77 8.90
C ASP A 73 -2.91 -12.49 10.01
N LEU A 74 -1.89 -11.72 9.71
CA LEU A 74 -0.88 -11.33 10.71
C LEU A 74 -1.51 -10.55 11.86
N LEU A 75 -2.34 -9.56 11.56
CA LEU A 75 -3.01 -8.75 12.58
C LEU A 75 -3.95 -9.60 13.43
N THR A 76 -4.71 -10.48 12.79
CA THR A 76 -5.66 -11.36 13.47
C THR A 76 -4.96 -12.32 14.44
N VAL A 77 -3.88 -12.95 13.99
CA VAL A 77 -3.10 -13.85 14.82
C VAL A 77 -2.45 -13.10 15.97
N SER A 78 -1.89 -11.92 15.70
CA SER A 78 -1.28 -11.08 16.74
C SER A 78 -2.29 -10.67 17.82
N ASP A 79 -3.51 -10.35 17.39
CA ASP A 79 -4.58 -9.97 18.32
C ASP A 79 -4.97 -11.15 19.21
N SER A 80 -5.13 -12.34 18.62
CA SER A 80 -5.51 -13.53 19.39
C SER A 80 -4.42 -13.98 20.37
N LYS A 81 -3.16 -13.68 20.06
CA LYS A 81 -2.02 -13.98 20.93
C LYS A 81 -1.73 -12.90 21.96
N GLY A 82 -2.48 -11.81 21.97
CA GLY A 82 -2.28 -10.70 22.89
C GLY A 82 -1.06 -9.83 22.58
N ILE A 83 -0.51 -9.91 21.37
CA ILE A 83 0.68 -9.14 20.98
C ILE A 83 0.39 -8.11 19.88
N ILE A 84 -0.87 -7.74 19.70
CA ILE A 84 -1.26 -6.83 18.63
C ILE A 84 -0.55 -5.47 18.72
N ASN A 85 -0.38 -4.92 19.91
CA ASN A 85 0.28 -3.63 20.08
C ASN A 85 1.73 -3.68 19.63
N LYS A 86 2.43 -4.77 19.91
CA LYS A 86 3.81 -4.98 19.45
C LYS A 86 3.85 -5.06 17.92
N THR A 87 2.94 -5.81 17.31
CA THR A 87 2.85 -5.98 15.86
C THR A 87 2.55 -4.65 15.18
N LEU A 88 1.58 -3.89 15.68
CA LEU A 88 1.24 -2.58 15.13
C LEU A 88 2.44 -1.63 15.21
N LYS A 89 3.16 -1.65 16.32
CA LYS A 89 4.34 -0.81 16.50
C LYS A 89 5.43 -1.15 15.50
N GLN A 90 5.68 -2.44 15.27
CA GLN A 90 6.68 -2.89 14.29
C GLN A 90 6.30 -2.46 12.88
N LEU A 91 5.03 -2.67 12.50
CA LEU A 91 4.55 -2.29 11.17
C LEU A 91 4.52 -0.77 10.97
N SER A 92 4.25 -0.01 12.03
CA SER A 92 4.21 1.45 11.95
C SER A 92 5.59 2.08 11.71
N ARG A 93 6.66 1.36 12.00
CA ARG A 93 8.04 1.84 11.84
C ARG A 93 8.65 1.54 10.47
N ILE A 94 7.99 0.76 9.66
CA ILE A 94 8.45 0.45 8.30
C ILE A 94 8.33 1.72 7.46
N GLU A 95 9.42 2.10 6.79
CA GLU A 95 9.44 3.35 6.01
C GLU A 95 8.49 3.30 4.83
N LEU A 96 8.50 2.20 4.09
CA LEU A 96 7.58 1.98 2.96
C LEU A 96 6.88 0.64 3.13
N LEU A 97 5.59 0.69 3.36
CA LEU A 97 4.74 -0.51 3.47
C LEU A 97 3.90 -0.62 2.20
N ILE A 98 3.97 -1.76 1.55
CA ILE A 98 3.18 -2.03 0.35
C ILE A 98 2.13 -3.06 0.68
N ILE A 99 0.87 -2.73 0.41
CA ILE A 99 -0.28 -3.60 0.67
C ILE A 99 -1.01 -3.83 -0.64
N ASP A 100 -0.96 -5.05 -1.13
CA ASP A 100 -1.50 -5.42 -2.42
C ASP A 100 -2.89 -6.04 -2.30
N GLU A 101 -3.74 -5.75 -3.26
CA GLU A 101 -5.05 -6.39 -3.44
C GLU A 101 -6.04 -6.13 -2.30
N ILE A 102 -6.12 -4.88 -1.82
CA ILE A 102 -7.17 -4.52 -0.86
C ILE A 102 -8.53 -4.64 -1.55
N GLY A 103 -9.45 -5.33 -0.89
CA GLY A 103 -10.82 -5.48 -1.37
C GLY A 103 -11.10 -6.78 -2.12
N TYR A 104 -10.08 -7.62 -2.35
CA TYR A 104 -10.27 -8.91 -3.02
C TYR A 104 -10.73 -10.00 -2.06
N THR A 105 -10.53 -9.79 -0.76
CA THR A 105 -10.92 -10.74 0.29
C THR A 105 -11.81 -10.01 1.29
N PRO A 106 -13.01 -10.54 1.60
CA PRO A 106 -13.86 -9.93 2.64
C PRO A 106 -13.22 -10.09 4.02
N ILE A 107 -13.44 -9.10 4.87
CA ILE A 107 -12.93 -9.09 6.25
C ILE A 107 -14.05 -8.76 7.22
N THR A 108 -13.85 -9.14 8.48
CA THR A 108 -14.81 -8.79 9.55
C THR A 108 -14.62 -7.34 9.98
N LYS A 109 -15.59 -6.83 10.75
CA LYS A 109 -15.48 -5.48 11.32
C LYS A 109 -14.26 -5.37 12.24
N GLU A 110 -14.01 -6.39 13.05
CA GLU A 110 -12.87 -6.43 13.97
C GLU A 110 -11.55 -6.37 13.21
N GLN A 111 -11.45 -7.08 12.11
CA GLN A 111 -10.27 -7.05 11.23
C GLN A 111 -10.09 -5.68 10.59
N ALA A 112 -11.18 -5.08 10.15
CA ALA A 112 -11.16 -3.72 9.59
C ALA A 112 -10.68 -2.71 10.63
N ASP A 113 -11.11 -2.84 11.88
CA ASP A 113 -10.68 -1.95 12.96
C ASP A 113 -9.17 -2.07 13.22
N LEU A 114 -8.61 -3.27 13.18
CA LEU A 114 -7.17 -3.49 13.33
C LEU A 114 -6.40 -2.85 12.18
N PHE A 115 -6.88 -3.03 10.97
CA PHE A 115 -6.27 -2.41 9.79
C PHE A 115 -6.32 -0.88 9.89
N TYR A 116 -7.46 -0.34 10.28
CA TYR A 116 -7.61 1.10 10.48
C TYR A 116 -6.63 1.64 11.53
N GLN A 117 -6.44 0.91 12.62
CA GLN A 117 -5.45 1.29 13.65
C GLN A 117 -4.05 1.38 13.06
N LEU A 118 -3.67 0.40 12.25
CA LEU A 118 -2.36 0.42 11.59
C LEU A 118 -2.21 1.63 10.69
N MET A 119 -3.20 1.89 9.85
CA MET A 119 -3.13 3.01 8.92
C MET A 119 -3.11 4.35 9.65
N SER A 120 -3.82 4.45 10.77
CA SER A 120 -3.80 5.67 11.61
C SER A 120 -2.43 5.93 12.22
N LEU A 121 -1.73 4.88 12.65
CA LEU A 121 -0.38 5.01 13.19
C LEU A 121 0.64 5.43 12.13
N ARG A 122 0.42 5.06 10.88
CA ARG A 122 1.32 5.39 9.77
C ARG A 122 0.99 6.73 9.10
N TYR A 123 -0.22 7.20 9.25
CA TYR A 123 -0.70 8.43 8.60
C TYR A 123 0.17 9.63 8.98
N GLU A 124 0.65 10.37 7.99
CA GLU A 124 1.53 11.54 8.12
C GLU A 124 2.92 11.26 8.68
N TRP A 125 3.24 10.02 9.05
CA TRP A 125 4.56 9.65 9.58
C TRP A 125 5.37 8.80 8.62
N LYS A 126 4.69 7.91 7.88
CA LYS A 126 5.31 6.98 6.95
C LYS A 126 4.49 6.92 5.68
N SER A 127 5.06 6.33 4.63
CA SER A 127 4.35 6.17 3.36
C SER A 127 3.89 4.73 3.16
N THR A 128 2.66 4.58 2.67
CA THR A 128 2.08 3.28 2.32
C THR A 128 1.65 3.32 0.86
N ILE A 129 2.01 2.27 0.13
CA ILE A 129 1.51 2.05 -1.24
C ILE A 129 0.46 0.97 -1.16
N ILE A 130 -0.72 1.23 -1.69
CA ILE A 130 -1.78 0.21 -1.76
C ILE A 130 -2.22 0.00 -3.19
N THR A 131 -2.67 -1.22 -3.48
CA THR A 131 -3.38 -1.52 -4.73
C THR A 131 -4.77 -1.99 -4.38
N THR A 132 -5.75 -1.59 -5.16
CA THR A 132 -7.14 -1.93 -4.91
C THR A 132 -7.98 -1.84 -6.17
N ASN A 133 -9.09 -2.59 -6.20
CA ASN A 133 -10.11 -2.44 -7.23
C ASN A 133 -11.37 -1.75 -6.68
N ILE A 134 -11.34 -1.31 -5.42
CA ILE A 134 -12.51 -0.69 -4.79
C ILE A 134 -12.43 0.83 -4.95
N PRO A 135 -13.45 1.49 -5.54
CA PRO A 135 -13.49 2.94 -5.62
C PRO A 135 -13.49 3.59 -4.23
N PHE A 136 -12.81 4.72 -4.09
CA PHE A 136 -12.73 5.44 -2.82
C PHE A 136 -14.10 5.83 -2.28
N SER A 137 -15.08 6.06 -3.14
CA SER A 137 -16.46 6.37 -2.75
C SER A 137 -17.11 5.24 -1.94
N SER A 138 -16.57 4.02 -2.03
CA SER A 138 -17.06 2.87 -1.26
C SER A 138 -16.42 2.76 0.11
N TRP A 139 -15.43 3.60 0.41
CA TRP A 139 -14.75 3.63 1.70
C TRP A 139 -15.34 4.71 2.58
N GLY A 140 -15.27 4.57 3.91
CA GLY A 140 -15.65 5.64 4.81
C GLY A 140 -14.74 6.86 4.61
N GLU A 141 -15.28 8.06 4.74
CA GLU A 141 -14.54 9.31 4.53
C GLU A 141 -13.27 9.37 5.39
N SER A 142 -13.41 9.09 6.67
CA SER A 142 -12.29 9.09 7.61
C SER A 142 -11.21 8.09 7.21
N PHE A 143 -11.61 6.92 6.73
CA PHE A 143 -10.70 5.86 6.33
C PHE A 143 -9.96 6.24 5.05
N SER A 144 -10.65 6.73 4.03
CA SER A 144 -10.02 7.12 2.79
C SER A 144 -9.06 8.30 2.98
N ASN A 145 -9.38 9.27 3.85
CA ASN A 145 -8.50 10.39 4.15
C ASN A 145 -7.16 9.94 4.75
N LYS A 146 -7.14 8.87 5.52
CA LYS A 146 -5.91 8.34 6.11
C LYS A 146 -5.11 7.47 5.17
N ILE A 147 -5.75 6.89 4.17
CA ILE A 147 -5.09 5.98 3.23
C ILE A 147 -4.53 6.72 2.03
N VAL A 148 -5.27 7.71 1.52
CA VAL A 148 -4.99 8.30 0.23
C VAL A 148 -4.56 9.74 0.34
N SER A 149 -3.32 10.04 -0.04
CA SER A 149 -2.86 11.39 -0.35
C SER A 149 -2.68 11.56 -1.84
N ALA A 150 -2.51 10.47 -2.58
CA ALA A 150 -2.40 10.49 -4.03
C ALA A 150 -2.97 9.18 -4.59
N ALA A 151 -3.74 9.28 -5.65
CA ALA A 151 -4.30 8.13 -6.35
C ALA A 151 -3.81 8.13 -7.79
N ILE A 152 -3.33 6.98 -8.25
CA ILE A 152 -2.82 6.78 -9.59
C ILE A 152 -3.41 5.50 -10.15
N ILE A 153 -3.82 5.51 -11.39
CA ILE A 153 -4.28 4.30 -12.05
C ILE A 153 -3.31 3.81 -13.00
#